data_eb7c05d5db3b0ec5f050598cda2b811c
#
_entry.id   eb7c05d5db3b0ec5f050598cda2b811c
#
_cell.length_a   1.000
_cell.length_b   1.000
_cell.length_c   1.000
_cell.angle_alpha   90.00
_cell.angle_beta   90.00
_cell.angle_gamma   90.00
#
_symmetry.space_group_name_H-M   'P 1'
#
loop_
_entity.id
_entity.type
_entity.pdbx_description
1 polymer ?
#
loop_
_entity_poly.entity_id
_entity_poly.type
_entity_poly.pdbx_seq_one_letter_code
_entity_poly.pdbx_strand_id
1 'polypeptide(L)'
;ALLNFQTMISDLTGLEIANASLLDEATACAEAMTMAKRITKNKSINFFVDQECHPQNIEVLKTRAQPLGLNIIIGDPDKDINYEDCFGAIFQYPGTFGTLRDFTNVTDKLHETGALVTISADPMSLTLLKEPGSMGADIAVGSTQRFGVPQGFGGPHAAYMATKETSVSYTHLTLPTSTHGG
;
A
#
# COMPACT_ATOMS: atom_id res chain seq x y z
N ALA A 1 -0.53 11.80 -20.99
CA ALA A 1 -0.73 10.39 -20.58
C ALA A 1 -0.45 10.20 -19.09
N LEU A 2 0.74 10.56 -18.58
CA LEU A 2 1.14 10.38 -17.17
C LEU A 2 0.22 11.10 -16.17
N LEU A 3 -0.12 12.35 -16.44
CA LEU A 3 -1.03 13.14 -15.59
C LEU A 3 -2.42 12.49 -15.50
N ASN A 4 -2.94 12.00 -16.62
CA ASN A 4 -4.23 11.30 -16.64
C ASN A 4 -4.19 10.01 -15.81
N PHE A 5 -3.09 9.26 -15.85
CA PHE A 5 -2.89 8.08 -15.03
C PHE A 5 -2.91 8.44 -13.54
N GLN A 6 -2.15 9.45 -13.12
CA GLN A 6 -2.09 9.89 -11.73
C GLN A 6 -3.46 10.36 -11.23
N THR A 7 -4.19 11.13 -12.04
CA THR A 7 -5.55 11.58 -11.71
C THR A 7 -6.49 10.39 -11.54
N MET A 8 -6.45 9.42 -12.47
CA MET A 8 -7.27 8.22 -12.39
C MET A 8 -6.99 7.40 -11.12
N ILE A 9 -5.73 7.22 -10.76
CA ILE A 9 -5.36 6.50 -9.53
C ILE A 9 -5.83 7.26 -8.29
N SER A 10 -5.65 8.57 -8.25
CA SER A 10 -6.16 9.40 -7.14
C SER A 10 -7.68 9.29 -7.01
N ASP A 11 -8.41 9.35 -8.09
CA ASP A 11 -9.88 9.21 -8.10
C ASP A 11 -10.33 7.82 -7.64
N LEU A 12 -9.68 6.74 -8.13
CA LEU A 12 -10.03 5.37 -7.75
C LEU A 12 -9.69 5.05 -6.29
N THR A 13 -8.62 5.61 -5.77
CA THR A 13 -8.16 5.32 -4.40
C THR A 13 -8.72 6.27 -3.36
N GLY A 14 -9.24 7.42 -3.75
CA GLY A 14 -9.66 8.49 -2.84
C GLY A 14 -8.48 9.14 -2.10
N LEU A 15 -7.28 9.10 -2.68
CA LEU A 15 -6.05 9.67 -2.11
C LEU A 15 -5.51 10.79 -3.02
N GLU A 16 -4.94 11.85 -2.40
CA GLU A 16 -4.68 13.11 -3.11
C GLU A 16 -3.51 13.04 -4.09
N ILE A 17 -2.50 12.20 -3.76
CA ILE A 17 -1.26 12.14 -4.53
C ILE A 17 -1.00 10.72 -5.02
N ALA A 18 -0.79 10.56 -6.31
CA ALA A 18 -0.38 9.30 -6.92
C ALA A 18 0.95 9.45 -7.65
N ASN A 19 1.79 8.40 -7.60
CA ASN A 19 3.00 8.34 -8.41
C ASN A 19 2.69 7.90 -9.85
N ALA A 20 3.71 7.93 -10.70
CA ALA A 20 3.57 7.53 -12.09
C ALA A 20 3.63 6.01 -12.28
N SER A 21 4.55 5.32 -11.62
CA SER A 21 4.64 3.85 -11.63
C SER A 21 5.67 3.34 -10.60
N LEU A 22 5.48 2.08 -10.20
CA LEU A 22 6.46 1.26 -9.49
C LEU A 22 6.68 -0.04 -10.26
N LEU A 23 7.69 -0.83 -9.87
CA LEU A 23 8.08 -2.05 -10.59
C LEU A 23 6.96 -3.09 -10.62
N ASP A 24 6.44 -3.44 -9.45
CA ASP A 24 5.35 -4.39 -9.26
C ASP A 24 4.63 -4.13 -7.93
N GLU A 25 3.52 -4.85 -7.70
CA GLU A 25 2.72 -4.72 -6.49
C GLU A 25 3.51 -5.08 -5.22
N ALA A 26 4.28 -6.15 -5.26
CA ALA A 26 5.04 -6.60 -4.10
C ALA A 26 6.11 -5.57 -3.68
N THR A 27 6.81 -4.97 -4.65
CA THR A 27 7.73 -3.86 -4.41
C THR A 27 6.98 -2.64 -3.86
N ALA A 28 5.82 -2.32 -4.40
CA ALA A 28 5.00 -1.22 -3.91
C ALA A 28 4.57 -1.43 -2.44
N CYS A 29 4.19 -2.66 -2.06
CA CYS A 29 3.90 -3.02 -0.67
C CYS A 29 5.11 -2.77 0.25
N ALA A 30 6.30 -3.17 -0.17
CA ALA A 30 7.52 -3.00 0.60
C ALA A 30 7.93 -1.51 0.71
N GLU A 31 7.76 -0.73 -0.35
CA GLU A 31 7.98 0.72 -0.31
C GLU A 31 6.98 1.41 0.61
N ALA A 32 5.71 0.99 0.61
CA ALA A 32 4.68 1.50 1.52
C ALA A 32 5.02 1.20 2.99
N MET A 33 5.49 0.00 3.32
CA MET A 33 5.97 -0.35 4.66
C MET A 33 7.13 0.57 5.09
N THR A 34 8.10 0.75 4.22
CA THR A 34 9.28 1.60 4.49
C THR A 34 8.88 3.06 4.67
N MET A 35 7.97 3.57 3.83
CA MET A 35 7.39 4.90 3.94
C MET A 35 6.66 5.06 5.27
N ALA A 36 5.78 4.12 5.62
CA ALA A 36 5.06 4.15 6.89
C ALA A 36 6.02 4.25 8.08
N LYS A 37 7.09 3.44 8.08
CA LYS A 37 8.10 3.49 9.15
C LYS A 37 8.83 4.82 9.27
N ARG A 38 9.07 5.49 8.15
CA ARG A 38 9.74 6.81 8.14
C ARG A 38 8.84 7.94 8.61
N ILE A 39 7.55 7.88 8.30
CA ILE A 39 6.59 8.95 8.59
C ILE A 39 6.07 8.85 10.02
N THR A 40 5.77 7.61 10.48
CA THR A 40 5.16 7.39 11.79
C THR A 40 6.08 7.86 12.93
N LYS A 41 5.47 8.42 13.96
CA LYS A 41 6.15 8.69 15.25
C LYS A 41 6.13 7.46 16.16
N ASN A 42 5.37 6.44 15.82
CA ASN A 42 5.30 5.18 16.57
C ASN A 42 6.64 4.44 16.47
N LYS A 43 7.19 4.06 17.63
CA LYS A 43 8.53 3.46 17.72
C LYS A 43 8.54 1.94 17.57
N SER A 44 7.37 1.30 17.51
CA SER A 44 7.28 -0.15 17.27
C SER A 44 8.07 -0.53 16.02
N ILE A 45 8.60 -1.74 16.01
CA ILE A 45 9.24 -2.36 14.84
C ILE A 45 8.32 -3.39 14.16
N ASN A 46 7.12 -3.59 14.68
CA ASN A 46 6.16 -4.57 14.18
C ASN A 46 5.28 -3.96 13.09
N PHE A 47 5.21 -4.64 11.97
CA PHE A 47 4.34 -4.33 10.84
C PHE A 47 3.34 -5.48 10.65
N PHE A 48 2.07 -5.17 10.71
CA PHE A 48 1.01 -6.16 10.53
C PHE A 48 0.73 -6.37 9.04
N VAL A 49 0.63 -7.63 8.63
CA VAL A 49 0.33 -8.05 7.27
C VAL A 49 -0.90 -8.96 7.28
N ASP A 50 -1.94 -8.53 6.61
CA ASP A 50 -3.14 -9.34 6.41
C ASP A 50 -2.76 -10.70 5.78
N GLN A 51 -3.22 -11.78 6.39
CA GLN A 51 -2.97 -13.14 5.90
C GLN A 51 -3.52 -13.38 4.49
N GLU A 52 -4.46 -12.55 4.04
CA GLU A 52 -4.99 -12.57 2.68
C GLU A 52 -4.22 -11.70 1.69
N CYS A 53 -3.11 -11.07 2.08
CA CYS A 53 -2.17 -10.51 1.12
C CYS A 53 -1.66 -11.60 0.18
N HIS A 54 -1.40 -11.25 -1.08
CA HIS A 54 -0.88 -12.20 -2.04
C HIS A 54 0.46 -12.79 -1.57
N PRO A 55 0.72 -14.11 -1.75
CA PRO A 55 1.92 -14.75 -1.25
C PRO A 55 3.23 -14.05 -1.66
N GLN A 56 3.33 -13.59 -2.91
CA GLN A 56 4.48 -12.85 -3.40
C GLN A 56 4.68 -11.51 -2.66
N ASN A 57 3.60 -10.82 -2.30
CA ASN A 57 3.67 -9.57 -1.53
C ASN A 57 4.23 -9.84 -0.13
N ILE A 58 3.75 -10.90 0.52
CA ILE A 58 4.22 -11.31 1.85
C ILE A 58 5.72 -11.63 1.83
N GLU A 59 6.20 -12.39 0.84
CA GLU A 59 7.61 -12.80 0.76
C GLU A 59 8.54 -11.60 0.50
N VAL A 60 8.13 -10.65 -0.35
CA VAL A 60 8.92 -9.43 -0.58
C VAL A 60 8.91 -8.53 0.67
N LEU A 61 7.78 -8.40 1.38
CA LEU A 61 7.72 -7.67 2.65
C LEU A 61 8.69 -8.24 3.68
N LYS A 62 8.73 -9.58 3.86
CA LYS A 62 9.70 -10.25 4.76
C LYS A 62 11.14 -9.95 4.37
N THR A 63 11.46 -10.10 3.08
CA THR A 63 12.81 -9.88 2.56
C THR A 63 13.28 -8.44 2.78
N ARG A 64 12.40 -7.46 2.59
CA ARG A 64 12.71 -6.04 2.76
C ARG A 64 12.72 -5.59 4.23
N ALA A 65 11.93 -6.25 5.09
CA ALA A 65 11.88 -5.96 6.52
C ALA A 65 13.16 -6.39 7.25
N GLN A 66 13.74 -7.52 6.88
CA GLN A 66 14.90 -8.12 7.55
C GLN A 66 16.08 -7.16 7.70
N PRO A 67 16.63 -6.54 6.65
CA PRO A 67 17.78 -5.63 6.78
C PRO A 67 17.43 -4.33 7.53
N LEU A 68 16.16 -4.00 7.66
CA LEU A 68 15.68 -2.82 8.38
C LEU A 68 15.41 -3.10 9.86
N GLY A 69 15.58 -4.35 10.32
CA GLY A 69 15.26 -4.76 11.69
C GLY A 69 13.78 -4.68 12.02
N LEU A 70 12.91 -4.81 11.02
CA LEU A 70 11.46 -4.81 11.19
C LEU A 70 10.91 -6.22 11.30
N ASN A 71 9.87 -6.40 12.11
CA ASN A 71 9.17 -7.67 12.26
C ASN A 71 7.89 -7.67 11.42
N ILE A 72 7.65 -8.73 10.69
CA ILE A 72 6.42 -8.97 9.95
C ILE A 72 5.52 -9.88 10.79
N ILE A 73 4.34 -9.40 11.13
CA ILE A 73 3.30 -10.14 11.88
C ILE A 73 2.15 -10.43 10.92
N ILE A 74 1.99 -11.69 10.56
CA ILE A 74 0.92 -12.12 9.63
C ILE A 74 -0.25 -12.65 10.43
N GLY A 75 -1.47 -12.21 10.11
CA GLY A 75 -2.65 -12.65 10.82
C GLY A 75 -3.97 -12.18 10.23
N ASP A 76 -5.04 -12.50 10.93
CA ASP A 76 -6.40 -12.05 10.63
C ASP A 76 -6.60 -10.61 11.16
N PRO A 77 -6.97 -9.65 10.31
CA PRO A 77 -7.20 -8.27 10.74
C PRO A 77 -8.22 -8.10 11.87
N ASP A 78 -9.16 -9.02 11.98
CA ASP A 78 -10.22 -8.93 13.02
C ASP A 78 -9.79 -9.45 14.39
N LYS A 79 -8.67 -10.20 14.48
CA LYS A 79 -8.31 -10.95 15.70
C LYS A 79 -6.88 -10.75 16.17
N ASP A 80 -5.93 -10.58 15.24
CA ASP A 80 -4.52 -10.80 15.52
C ASP A 80 -3.70 -9.51 15.61
N ILE A 81 -4.32 -8.34 15.43
CA ILE A 81 -3.61 -7.06 15.52
C ILE A 81 -3.36 -6.69 16.97
N ASN A 82 -2.08 -6.51 17.31
CA ASN A 82 -1.70 -5.84 18.54
C ASN A 82 -1.57 -4.33 18.29
N TYR A 83 -2.65 -3.59 18.54
CA TYR A 83 -2.73 -2.16 18.31
C TYR A 83 -1.69 -1.35 19.10
N GLU A 84 -1.32 -1.80 20.30
CA GLU A 84 -0.37 -1.09 21.16
C GLU A 84 1.08 -1.24 20.70
N ASP A 85 1.40 -2.26 19.91
CA ASP A 85 2.74 -2.54 19.45
C ASP A 85 2.76 -2.83 17.93
N CYS A 86 2.33 -1.84 17.16
CA CYS A 86 2.29 -1.92 15.70
C CYS A 86 2.50 -0.52 15.11
N PHE A 87 3.50 -0.35 14.24
CA PHE A 87 3.75 0.95 13.60
C PHE A 87 2.96 1.15 12.31
N GLY A 88 2.47 0.08 11.73
CA GLY A 88 1.70 0.12 10.49
C GLY A 88 1.15 -1.24 10.11
N ALA A 89 0.21 -1.23 9.20
CA ALA A 89 -0.44 -2.43 8.69
C ALA A 89 -0.67 -2.35 7.19
N ILE A 90 -0.76 -3.52 6.55
CA ILE A 90 -1.18 -3.66 5.17
C ILE A 90 -2.31 -4.68 5.05
N PHE A 91 -3.37 -4.31 4.35
CA PHE A 91 -4.54 -5.13 4.08
C PHE A 91 -4.73 -5.35 2.59
N GLN A 92 -5.18 -6.54 2.19
CA GLN A 92 -5.46 -6.87 0.80
C GLN A 92 -6.94 -6.65 0.47
N TYR A 93 -7.22 -5.96 -0.65
CA TYR A 93 -8.58 -5.57 -1.02
C TYR A 93 -8.83 -5.65 -2.54
N PRO A 94 -9.59 -6.63 -3.04
CA PRO A 94 -10.04 -7.84 -2.34
C PRO A 94 -8.90 -8.74 -1.86
N GLY A 95 -9.18 -9.59 -0.85
CA GLY A 95 -8.23 -10.60 -0.39
C GLY A 95 -7.92 -11.67 -1.45
N THR A 96 -6.85 -12.42 -1.25
CA THR A 96 -6.41 -13.49 -2.17
C THR A 96 -7.52 -14.52 -2.46
N PHE A 97 -8.38 -14.77 -1.49
CA PHE A 97 -9.50 -15.70 -1.64
C PHE A 97 -10.83 -15.00 -1.99
N GLY A 98 -10.77 -13.73 -2.37
CA GLY A 98 -11.94 -12.94 -2.77
C GLY A 98 -12.72 -12.35 -1.60
N THR A 99 -12.19 -12.39 -0.39
CA THR A 99 -12.82 -11.79 0.79
C THR A 99 -12.88 -10.26 0.63
N LEU A 100 -14.04 -9.69 0.87
CA LEU A 100 -14.27 -8.25 0.93
C LEU A 100 -14.48 -7.84 2.37
N ARG A 101 -13.66 -6.89 2.86
CA ARG A 101 -13.76 -6.33 4.21
C ARG A 101 -13.82 -4.81 4.14
N ASP A 102 -14.60 -4.21 5.02
CA ASP A 102 -14.50 -2.78 5.30
C ASP A 102 -13.45 -2.58 6.40
N PHE A 103 -12.33 -1.97 6.05
CA PHE A 103 -11.21 -1.74 6.96
C PHE A 103 -11.34 -0.45 7.77
N THR A 104 -12.46 0.27 7.71
CA THR A 104 -12.63 1.57 8.40
C THR A 104 -12.37 1.44 9.90
N ASN A 105 -13.02 0.50 10.58
CA ASN A 105 -12.90 0.35 12.04
C ASN A 105 -11.48 -0.03 12.49
N VAL A 106 -10.83 -0.95 11.79
CA VAL A 106 -9.45 -1.34 12.12
C VAL A 106 -8.46 -0.23 11.84
N THR A 107 -8.69 0.56 10.80
CA THR A 107 -7.89 1.73 10.45
C THR A 107 -7.99 2.79 11.53
N ASP A 108 -9.19 3.11 12.00
CA ASP A 108 -9.40 4.09 13.07
C ASP A 108 -8.65 3.70 14.34
N LYS A 109 -8.75 2.43 14.75
CA LYS A 109 -8.01 1.91 15.92
C LYS A 109 -6.48 1.98 15.75
N LEU A 110 -5.95 1.69 14.57
CA LEU A 110 -4.53 1.81 14.28
C LEU A 110 -4.08 3.27 14.33
N HIS A 111 -4.88 4.19 13.83
CA HIS A 111 -4.59 5.62 13.90
C HIS A 111 -4.55 6.16 15.33
N GLU A 112 -5.35 5.62 16.26
CA GLU A 112 -5.32 6.01 17.69
C GLU A 112 -3.94 5.82 18.32
N THR A 113 -3.16 4.84 17.86
CA THR A 113 -1.79 4.55 18.33
C THR A 113 -0.71 5.14 17.41
N GLY A 114 -1.10 5.90 16.40
CA GLY A 114 -0.18 6.53 15.43
C GLY A 114 0.37 5.58 14.38
N ALA A 115 -0.19 4.38 14.25
CA ALA A 115 0.14 3.46 13.16
C ALA A 115 -0.45 3.94 11.83
N LEU A 116 0.24 3.65 10.72
CA LEU A 116 -0.22 4.00 9.38
C LEU A 116 -0.76 2.77 8.66
N VAL A 117 -1.78 2.99 7.83
CA VAL A 117 -2.50 1.92 7.14
C VAL A 117 -2.28 2.00 5.64
N THR A 118 -1.83 0.88 5.08
CA THR A 118 -1.73 0.65 3.64
C THR A 118 -2.83 -0.33 3.21
N ILE A 119 -3.51 -0.02 2.12
CA ILE A 119 -4.43 -0.96 1.45
C ILE A 119 -3.85 -1.32 0.09
N SER A 120 -3.57 -2.61 -0.10
CA SER A 120 -3.21 -3.18 -1.40
C SER A 120 -4.50 -3.52 -2.14
N ALA A 121 -4.84 -2.73 -3.15
CA ALA A 121 -6.13 -2.80 -3.83
C ALA A 121 -6.01 -3.06 -5.32
N ASP A 122 -6.83 -3.99 -5.83
CA ASP A 122 -7.01 -4.15 -7.28
C ASP A 122 -7.73 -2.91 -7.84
N PRO A 123 -7.10 -2.12 -8.70
CA PRO A 123 -7.68 -0.87 -9.19
C PRO A 123 -8.96 -1.08 -10.02
N MET A 124 -9.14 -2.24 -10.65
CA MET A 124 -10.38 -2.55 -11.38
C MET A 124 -11.54 -2.79 -10.41
N SER A 125 -11.28 -3.40 -9.27
CA SER A 125 -12.32 -3.60 -8.25
C SER A 125 -12.80 -2.28 -7.64
N LEU A 126 -11.94 -1.26 -7.58
CA LEU A 126 -12.27 0.07 -7.05
C LEU A 126 -13.28 0.85 -7.89
N THR A 127 -13.59 0.39 -9.10
CA THR A 127 -14.70 0.94 -9.89
C THR A 127 -16.08 0.59 -9.32
N LEU A 128 -16.14 -0.40 -8.43
CA LEU A 128 -17.38 -0.91 -7.82
C LEU A 128 -17.36 -0.88 -6.30
N LEU A 129 -16.18 -0.92 -5.69
CA LEU A 129 -15.99 -1.04 -4.26
C LEU A 129 -15.64 0.31 -3.62
N LYS A 130 -15.85 0.41 -2.32
CA LYS A 130 -15.47 1.58 -1.53
C LYS A 130 -13.97 1.83 -1.65
N GLU A 131 -13.60 3.06 -1.93
CA GLU A 131 -12.20 3.46 -2.11
C GLU A 131 -11.38 3.40 -0.81
N PRO A 132 -10.09 3.07 -0.87
CA PRO A 132 -9.20 3.02 0.30
C PRO A 132 -9.18 4.31 1.12
N GLY A 133 -9.18 5.48 0.48
CA GLY A 133 -9.19 6.77 1.16
C GLY A 133 -10.42 6.97 2.05
N SER A 134 -11.60 6.51 1.61
CA SER A 134 -12.83 6.55 2.41
C SER A 134 -12.83 5.58 3.60
N MET A 135 -11.96 4.59 3.60
CA MET A 135 -11.71 3.71 4.75
C MET A 135 -10.62 4.27 5.68
N GLY A 136 -10.09 5.45 5.39
CA GLY A 136 -9.06 6.10 6.18
C GLY A 136 -7.62 5.70 5.82
N ALA A 137 -7.40 4.90 4.78
CA ALA A 137 -6.06 4.48 4.37
C ALA A 137 -5.13 5.68 4.17
N ASP A 138 -3.88 5.54 4.60
CA ASP A 138 -2.83 6.54 4.41
C ASP A 138 -2.11 6.32 3.08
N ILE A 139 -2.00 5.06 2.67
CA ILE A 139 -1.34 4.63 1.45
C ILE A 139 -2.22 3.58 0.76
N ALA A 140 -2.30 3.65 -0.56
CA ALA A 140 -2.86 2.59 -1.39
C ALA A 140 -1.83 2.17 -2.44
N VAL A 141 -1.72 0.86 -2.66
CA VAL A 141 -0.83 0.27 -3.67
C VAL A 141 -1.59 -0.79 -4.45
N GLY A 142 -1.08 -1.17 -5.60
CA GLY A 142 -1.67 -2.26 -6.38
C GLY A 142 -1.05 -2.39 -7.76
N SER A 143 -1.38 -3.48 -8.43
CA SER A 143 -0.90 -3.74 -9.79
C SER A 143 -1.69 -2.95 -10.83
N THR A 144 -1.00 -2.31 -11.77
CA THR A 144 -1.61 -1.65 -12.92
C THR A 144 -1.73 -2.58 -14.14
N GLN A 145 -1.28 -3.82 -14.04
CA GLN A 145 -1.43 -4.83 -15.09
C GLN A 145 -2.91 -5.04 -15.48
N ARG A 146 -3.83 -4.80 -14.53
CA ARG A 146 -5.27 -4.88 -14.73
C ARG A 146 -5.83 -3.88 -15.75
N PHE A 147 -5.09 -2.85 -16.10
CA PHE A 147 -5.49 -1.87 -17.12
C PHE A 147 -5.21 -2.31 -18.57
N GLY A 148 -5.14 -3.61 -18.82
CA GLY A 148 -5.05 -4.17 -20.16
C GLY A 148 -3.62 -4.51 -20.62
N VAL A 149 -2.68 -4.68 -19.70
CA VAL A 149 -1.34 -5.15 -20.04
C VAL A 149 -1.39 -6.64 -20.41
N PRO A 150 -0.90 -7.05 -21.58
CA PRO A 150 -0.93 -8.45 -22.01
C PRO A 150 -0.11 -9.34 -21.07
N GLN A 151 -0.66 -10.52 -20.75
CA GLN A 151 -0.02 -11.46 -19.84
C GLN A 151 0.96 -12.44 -20.50
N GLY A 152 1.35 -12.27 -21.76
CA GLY A 152 2.24 -13.19 -22.48
C GLY A 152 3.45 -13.56 -21.62
N PHE A 153 3.59 -14.84 -21.23
CA PHE A 153 4.63 -15.36 -20.32
C PHE A 153 4.80 -14.55 -19.01
N GLY A 154 3.70 -14.15 -18.40
CA GLY A 154 3.65 -13.33 -17.19
C GLY A 154 3.52 -11.82 -17.43
N GLY A 155 3.86 -11.35 -18.62
CA GLY A 155 3.73 -9.95 -19.05
C GLY A 155 4.64 -8.97 -18.32
N PRO A 156 4.73 -7.72 -18.80
CA PRO A 156 5.35 -6.66 -18.04
C PRO A 156 4.49 -6.31 -16.83
N HIS A 157 5.15 -5.94 -15.73
CA HIS A 157 4.52 -5.50 -14.49
C HIS A 157 4.72 -4.01 -14.30
N ALA A 158 3.74 -3.39 -13.68
CA ALA A 158 3.82 -2.07 -13.11
C ALA A 158 2.84 -1.97 -11.95
N ALA A 159 3.11 -1.07 -11.02
CA ALA A 159 2.25 -0.83 -9.88
C ALA A 159 2.02 0.67 -9.66
N TYR A 160 0.97 0.99 -8.93
CA TYR A 160 0.71 2.34 -8.46
C TYR A 160 0.96 2.43 -6.95
N MET A 161 1.21 3.65 -6.51
CA MET A 161 1.15 4.05 -5.11
C MET A 161 0.45 5.40 -5.04
N ALA A 162 -0.54 5.49 -4.15
CA ALA A 162 -1.20 6.74 -3.82
C ALA A 162 -1.12 7.00 -2.32
N THR A 163 -1.05 8.26 -1.91
CA THR A 163 -0.92 8.66 -0.51
C THR A 163 -1.72 9.91 -0.21
N LYS A 164 -1.97 10.16 1.08
CA LYS A 164 -2.42 11.46 1.55
C LYS A 164 -1.32 12.51 1.36
N GLU A 165 -1.66 13.75 1.07
CA GLU A 165 -0.72 14.87 0.92
C GLU A 165 0.12 15.07 2.18
N THR A 166 -0.48 14.91 3.35
CA THR A 166 0.21 14.98 4.65
C THR A 166 1.35 13.98 4.78
N SER A 167 1.28 12.84 4.12
CA SER A 167 2.34 11.83 4.12
C SER A 167 3.54 12.22 3.27
N VAL A 168 3.37 13.06 2.27
CA VAL A 168 4.44 13.49 1.34
C VAL A 168 5.24 14.65 1.91
N SER A 169 4.63 15.53 2.68
CA SER A 169 5.32 16.68 3.29
C SER A 169 6.40 16.29 4.31
N TYR A 170 6.34 15.07 4.85
CA TYR A 170 7.35 14.53 5.77
C TYR A 170 8.46 13.73 5.07
N THR A 171 8.27 13.38 3.82
CA THR A 171 9.25 12.65 3.04
C THR A 171 9.81 13.58 1.97
N HIS A 172 11.08 13.96 2.08
CA HIS A 172 11.85 14.36 0.90
C HIS A 172 12.02 13.11 0.03
N LEU A 173 10.92 12.59 -0.49
CA LEU A 173 10.92 11.64 -1.58
C LEU A 173 11.39 12.40 -2.82
N THR A 174 12.70 12.41 -3.01
CA THR A 174 13.24 12.54 -4.35
C THR A 174 12.78 11.31 -5.11
N LEU A 175 11.58 11.38 -5.67
CA LEU A 175 11.25 10.55 -6.81
C LEU A 175 12.41 10.76 -7.81
N PRO A 176 13.01 9.70 -8.38
CA PRO A 176 13.96 9.88 -9.45
C PRO A 176 13.21 10.53 -10.62
N THR A 177 13.18 11.86 -10.64
CA THR A 177 12.89 12.61 -11.83
C THR A 177 14.08 12.34 -12.73
N SER A 178 13.93 11.46 -13.71
CA SER A 178 14.87 11.35 -14.81
C SER A 178 14.80 12.66 -15.60
N THR A 179 15.51 13.69 -15.14
CA THR A 179 15.87 14.82 -15.95
C THR A 179 16.96 14.35 -16.90
N HIS A 180 16.59 13.81 -18.02
CA HIS A 180 17.42 13.85 -19.19
C HIS A 180 17.09 15.16 -19.91
N GLY A 181 17.76 16.23 -19.45
CA GLY A 181 17.98 17.42 -20.23
C GLY A 181 19.28 17.24 -21.00
N GLY A 182 19.29 17.61 -22.25
CA GLY A 182 20.45 17.70 -23.09
C GLY A 182 20.09 17.43 -24.50
#